data_5c37c00d5c237c2c3d8033e6544e8ce1
#
_entry.id   5c37c00d5c237c2c3d8033e6544e8ce1
#
_cell.length_a   1.000
_cell.length_b   1.000
_cell.length_c   1.000
_cell.angle_alpha   90.00
_cell.angle_beta   90.00
_cell.angle_gamma   90.00
#
_symmetry.space_group_name_H-M   'P 1'
#
loop_
_entity.id
_entity.type
_entity.pdbx_description
1 polymer ?
#
loop_
_entity_poly.entity_id
_entity_poly.type
_entity_poly.pdbx_seq_one_letter_code
_entity_poly.pdbx_strand_id
1 'polypeptide(L)'
;MRKSNWLVAVLFLVPSLLSAQDIGELYLQAAILKLQHAKEYTLKVAIMMPEEKYDYKPSANGMSFREQLLHLSENLGWLSSSYLKNENNPVRKSDLKLHRKDSVTQVVTRAYDYAQFVLDHFPASQLDEKVSFFAGPMSKLQIINLLNDHQTHHRAQLLVYLRMNGLNPPSYVGW
;
A
#
# COMPACT_ATOMS: atom_id res chain seq x y z
N MET A 1 -23.62 54.16 48.89
CA MET A 1 -23.87 52.84 48.36
C MET A 1 -23.01 52.65 47.08
N ARG A 2 -21.94 51.87 47.17
CA ARG A 2 -21.02 51.64 46.05
C ARG A 2 -21.46 50.39 45.28
N LYS A 3 -21.91 50.55 44.02
CA LYS A 3 -22.25 49.43 43.14
C LYS A 3 -20.93 48.84 42.59
N SER A 4 -20.61 47.63 43.00
CA SER A 4 -19.49 46.87 42.49
C SER A 4 -19.92 46.20 41.16
N ASN A 5 -19.32 46.64 40.03
CA ASN A 5 -19.50 46.00 38.75
C ASN A 5 -18.53 44.84 38.62
N TRP A 6 -19.00 43.61 38.73
CA TRP A 6 -18.21 42.42 38.42
C TRP A 6 -18.20 42.20 36.91
N LEU A 7 -17.08 42.52 36.26
CA LEU A 7 -16.81 42.11 34.88
C LEU A 7 -16.43 40.63 34.89
N VAL A 8 -17.35 39.76 34.47
CA VAL A 8 -17.07 38.35 34.21
C VAL A 8 -16.40 38.27 32.87
N ALA A 9 -15.05 38.11 32.87
CA ALA A 9 -14.31 37.77 31.67
C ALA A 9 -14.57 36.31 31.30
N VAL A 10 -15.42 36.10 30.31
CA VAL A 10 -15.60 34.76 29.71
C VAL A 10 -14.42 34.49 28.83
N LEU A 11 -13.44 33.71 29.33
CA LEU A 11 -12.36 33.18 28.52
C LEU A 11 -12.94 32.12 27.54
N PHE A 12 -13.13 32.49 26.28
CA PHE A 12 -13.37 31.52 25.23
C PHE A 12 -12.06 30.72 24.98
N LEU A 13 -11.92 29.56 25.61
CA LEU A 13 -11.02 28.52 25.20
C LEU A 13 -11.52 28.05 23.82
N VAL A 14 -10.93 28.57 22.75
CA VAL A 14 -11.07 27.99 21.42
C VAL A 14 -10.15 26.76 21.39
N PRO A 15 -10.66 25.54 21.53
CA PRO A 15 -9.84 24.37 21.29
C PRO A 15 -9.43 24.46 19.82
N SER A 16 -8.14 24.44 19.53
CA SER A 16 -7.61 24.18 18.20
C SER A 16 -7.99 22.77 17.81
N LEU A 17 -9.21 22.61 17.29
CA LEU A 17 -9.68 21.37 16.68
C LEU A 17 -8.87 21.20 15.41
N LEU A 18 -7.82 20.36 15.47
CA LEU A 18 -7.37 19.70 14.24
C LEU A 18 -8.65 19.11 13.62
N SER A 19 -9.00 19.55 12.42
CA SER A 19 -10.18 19.03 11.77
C SER A 19 -9.94 17.53 11.44
N ALA A 20 -10.99 16.73 11.42
CA ALA A 20 -10.87 15.33 11.00
C ALA A 20 -10.26 15.21 9.59
N GLN A 21 -10.41 16.24 8.76
CA GLN A 21 -9.80 16.37 7.46
C GLN A 21 -8.27 16.49 7.54
N ASP A 22 -7.73 17.26 8.49
CA ASP A 22 -6.27 17.41 8.67
C ASP A 22 -5.63 16.07 9.08
N ILE A 23 -6.31 15.28 9.91
CA ILE A 23 -5.86 13.94 10.31
C ILE A 23 -5.89 12.99 9.09
N GLY A 24 -6.93 13.07 8.27
CA GLY A 24 -7.05 12.29 7.05
C GLY A 24 -5.94 12.57 6.06
N GLU A 25 -5.59 13.84 5.85
CA GLU A 25 -4.49 14.25 4.99
C GLU A 25 -3.13 13.76 5.50
N LEU A 26 -2.87 13.86 6.81
CA LEU A 26 -1.65 13.33 7.42
C LEU A 26 -1.51 11.82 7.25
N TYR A 27 -2.62 11.08 7.41
CA TYR A 27 -2.66 9.64 7.17
C TYR A 27 -2.33 9.31 5.70
N LEU A 28 -2.94 10.01 4.74
CA LEU A 28 -2.68 9.79 3.31
C LEU A 28 -1.22 10.09 2.95
N GLN A 29 -0.65 11.19 3.42
CA GLN A 29 0.76 11.51 3.22
C GLN A 29 1.68 10.39 3.72
N ALA A 30 1.42 9.87 4.91
CA ALA A 30 2.18 8.74 5.46
C ALA A 30 2.01 7.46 4.62
N ALA A 31 0.79 7.15 4.16
CA ALA A 31 0.51 5.99 3.33
C ALA A 31 1.17 6.09 1.95
N ILE A 32 1.17 7.27 1.33
CA ILE A 32 1.83 7.61 0.07
C ILE A 32 3.34 7.38 0.18
N LEU A 33 3.97 7.97 1.19
CA LEU A 33 5.42 7.83 1.40
C LEU A 33 5.82 6.37 1.64
N LYS A 34 5.04 5.65 2.46
CA LYS A 34 5.24 4.21 2.69
C LYS A 34 5.15 3.40 1.40
N LEU A 35 4.20 3.74 0.51
CA LEU A 35 4.05 3.05 -0.77
C LEU A 35 5.22 3.32 -1.72
N GLN A 36 5.76 4.53 -1.75
CA GLN A 36 6.96 4.89 -2.52
C GLN A 36 8.17 4.07 -2.08
N HIS A 37 8.46 4.02 -0.78
CA HIS A 37 9.55 3.21 -0.24
C HIS A 37 9.33 1.72 -0.51
N ALA A 38 8.07 1.25 -0.41
CA ALA A 38 7.71 -0.13 -0.69
C ALA A 38 7.95 -0.52 -2.15
N LYS A 39 7.65 0.37 -3.11
CA LYS A 39 7.97 0.18 -4.54
C LYS A 39 9.47 -0.03 -4.74
N GLU A 40 10.29 0.91 -4.26
CA GLU A 40 11.74 0.83 -4.40
C GLU A 40 12.30 -0.46 -3.79
N TYR A 41 11.83 -0.80 -2.59
CA TYR A 41 12.27 -1.99 -1.88
C TYR A 41 11.89 -3.26 -2.64
N THR A 42 10.64 -3.36 -3.10
CA THR A 42 10.17 -4.54 -3.85
C THR A 42 10.91 -4.69 -5.19
N LEU A 43 11.17 -3.59 -5.89
CA LEU A 43 11.95 -3.62 -7.13
C LEU A 43 13.40 -4.04 -6.90
N LYS A 44 14.06 -3.56 -5.84
CA LYS A 44 15.40 -4.02 -5.45
C LYS A 44 15.41 -5.53 -5.19
N VAL A 45 14.41 -6.03 -4.46
CA VAL A 45 14.25 -7.47 -4.19
C VAL A 45 14.05 -8.26 -5.50
N ALA A 46 13.18 -7.79 -6.38
CA ALA A 46 12.93 -8.43 -7.68
C ALA A 46 14.20 -8.49 -8.53
N ILE A 47 14.95 -7.40 -8.61
CA ILE A 47 16.19 -7.33 -9.41
C ILE A 47 17.29 -8.24 -8.86
N MET A 48 17.37 -8.43 -7.55
CA MET A 48 18.42 -9.25 -6.91
C MET A 48 18.30 -10.74 -7.23
N MET A 49 17.09 -11.28 -7.38
CA MET A 49 16.90 -12.69 -7.73
C MET A 49 17.36 -12.92 -9.19
N PRO A 50 18.26 -13.88 -9.46
CA PRO A 50 18.60 -14.30 -10.80
C PRO A 50 17.37 -14.82 -11.57
N GLU A 51 17.33 -14.61 -12.90
CA GLU A 51 16.16 -14.97 -13.72
C GLU A 51 15.86 -16.47 -13.66
N GLU A 52 16.88 -17.31 -13.66
CA GLU A 52 16.76 -18.77 -13.57
C GLU A 52 16.18 -19.24 -12.21
N LYS A 53 16.11 -18.35 -11.21
CA LYS A 53 15.53 -18.61 -9.90
C LYS A 53 14.13 -18.01 -9.70
N TYR A 54 13.56 -17.40 -10.73
CA TYR A 54 12.22 -16.81 -10.63
C TYR A 54 11.12 -17.83 -10.38
N ASP A 55 11.29 -19.06 -10.82
CA ASP A 55 10.37 -20.18 -10.55
C ASP A 55 10.74 -20.98 -9.28
N TYR A 56 11.73 -20.51 -8.48
CA TYR A 56 12.07 -21.12 -7.20
C TYR A 56 10.87 -21.10 -6.24
N LYS A 57 10.57 -22.25 -5.62
CA LYS A 57 9.54 -22.44 -4.59
C LYS A 57 10.19 -23.02 -3.32
N PRO A 58 9.88 -22.49 -2.13
CA PRO A 58 10.40 -23.04 -0.87
C PRO A 58 9.75 -24.39 -0.51
N SER A 59 8.55 -24.67 -1.05
CA SER A 59 7.81 -25.92 -0.87
C SER A 59 6.93 -26.20 -2.10
N ALA A 60 6.53 -27.44 -2.29
CA ALA A 60 5.70 -27.86 -3.43
C ALA A 60 4.37 -27.08 -3.52
N ASN A 61 3.78 -26.73 -2.38
CA ASN A 61 2.49 -26.03 -2.29
C ASN A 61 2.63 -24.49 -2.18
N GLY A 62 3.86 -23.97 -2.16
CA GLY A 62 4.12 -22.54 -2.07
C GLY A 62 4.07 -21.85 -3.43
N MET A 63 3.84 -20.56 -3.42
CA MET A 63 4.04 -19.71 -4.60
C MET A 63 5.53 -19.64 -4.93
N SER A 64 5.89 -19.59 -6.22
CA SER A 64 7.24 -19.27 -6.64
C SER A 64 7.57 -17.79 -6.39
N PHE A 65 8.85 -17.43 -6.48
CA PHE A 65 9.30 -16.04 -6.38
C PHE A 65 8.55 -15.14 -7.37
N ARG A 66 8.43 -15.57 -8.61
CA ARG A 66 7.68 -14.88 -9.66
C ARG A 66 6.18 -14.77 -9.32
N GLU A 67 5.56 -15.87 -8.88
CA GLU A 67 4.14 -15.88 -8.50
C GLU A 67 3.86 -14.92 -7.34
N GLN A 68 4.76 -14.81 -6.35
CA GLN A 68 4.65 -13.82 -5.27
C GLN A 68 4.65 -12.38 -5.80
N LEU A 69 5.56 -12.05 -6.73
CA LEU A 69 5.64 -10.71 -7.34
C LEU A 69 4.37 -10.38 -8.13
N LEU A 70 3.89 -11.32 -8.94
CA LEU A 70 2.71 -11.12 -9.77
C LEU A 70 1.43 -11.02 -8.92
N HIS A 71 1.30 -11.85 -7.88
CA HIS A 71 0.16 -11.81 -6.96
C HIS A 71 0.12 -10.50 -6.15
N LEU A 72 1.27 -10.06 -5.64
CA LEU A 72 1.40 -8.75 -4.99
C LEU A 72 0.94 -7.63 -5.93
N SER A 73 1.37 -7.67 -7.20
CA SER A 73 1.04 -6.66 -8.20
C SER A 73 -0.45 -6.67 -8.57
N GLU A 74 -1.02 -7.87 -8.75
CA GLU A 74 -2.46 -8.03 -9.02
C GLU A 74 -3.31 -7.44 -7.89
N ASN A 75 -2.92 -7.72 -6.64
CA ASN A 75 -3.64 -7.24 -5.47
C ASN A 75 -3.52 -5.71 -5.30
N LEU A 76 -2.33 -5.12 -5.50
CA LEU A 76 -2.15 -3.67 -5.53
C LEU A 76 -3.08 -3.02 -6.56
N GLY A 77 -3.09 -3.54 -7.78
CA GLY A 77 -3.95 -3.04 -8.84
C GLY A 77 -5.43 -3.22 -8.51
N TRP A 78 -5.83 -4.38 -8.00
CA TRP A 78 -7.21 -4.68 -7.65
C TRP A 78 -7.75 -3.78 -6.54
N LEU A 79 -7.05 -3.67 -5.41
CA LEU A 79 -7.50 -2.86 -4.28
C LEU A 79 -7.62 -1.37 -4.67
N SER A 80 -6.61 -0.84 -5.36
CA SER A 80 -6.62 0.57 -5.75
C SER A 80 -7.65 0.87 -6.85
N SER A 81 -7.80 0.00 -7.85
CA SER A 81 -8.74 0.25 -8.94
C SER A 81 -10.20 0.03 -8.52
N SER A 82 -10.51 -1.12 -7.88
CA SER A 82 -11.91 -1.51 -7.63
C SER A 82 -12.54 -0.76 -6.47
N TYR A 83 -11.76 -0.42 -5.44
CA TYR A 83 -12.31 0.15 -4.19
C TYR A 83 -12.00 1.62 -3.97
N LEU A 84 -10.90 2.13 -4.53
CA LEU A 84 -10.52 3.53 -4.34
C LEU A 84 -10.89 4.40 -5.54
N LYS A 85 -10.81 3.87 -6.76
CA LYS A 85 -11.03 4.66 -7.99
C LYS A 85 -12.21 4.21 -8.86
N ASN A 86 -12.72 3.00 -8.68
CA ASN A 86 -13.77 2.39 -9.50
C ASN A 86 -13.41 2.30 -11.00
N GLU A 87 -12.25 1.71 -11.28
CA GLU A 87 -11.71 1.48 -12.61
C GLU A 87 -11.30 0.01 -12.80
N ASN A 88 -10.88 -0.34 -14.02
CA ASN A 88 -10.34 -1.68 -14.29
C ASN A 88 -8.94 -1.86 -13.70
N ASN A 89 -8.65 -3.08 -13.21
CA ASN A 89 -7.32 -3.42 -12.70
C ASN A 89 -6.27 -3.25 -13.82
N PRO A 90 -5.20 -2.46 -13.61
CA PRO A 90 -4.11 -2.28 -14.57
C PRO A 90 -3.28 -3.56 -14.80
N VAL A 91 -3.35 -4.52 -13.86
CA VAL A 91 -2.72 -5.84 -14.00
C VAL A 91 -3.73 -6.81 -14.60
N ARG A 92 -3.46 -7.27 -15.82
CA ARG A 92 -4.33 -8.15 -16.58
C ARG A 92 -4.09 -9.63 -16.24
N LYS A 93 -5.08 -10.49 -16.43
CA LYS A 93 -4.93 -11.94 -16.23
C LYS A 93 -3.81 -12.55 -17.08
N SER A 94 -3.52 -11.99 -18.26
CA SER A 94 -2.40 -12.39 -19.10
C SER A 94 -1.04 -12.10 -18.46
N ASP A 95 -0.93 -11.03 -17.67
CA ASP A 95 0.30 -10.63 -17.00
C ASP A 95 0.72 -11.67 -15.95
N LEU A 96 -0.23 -12.38 -15.33
CA LEU A 96 0.02 -13.43 -14.33
C LEU A 96 0.71 -14.68 -14.92
N LYS A 97 0.76 -14.79 -16.25
CA LYS A 97 1.43 -15.89 -16.98
C LYS A 97 2.82 -15.53 -17.50
N LEU A 98 3.32 -14.35 -17.17
CA LEU A 98 4.66 -13.91 -17.58
C LEU A 98 5.74 -14.66 -16.80
N HIS A 99 6.82 -15.05 -17.49
CA HIS A 99 7.93 -15.82 -16.91
C HIS A 99 9.24 -15.02 -16.86
N ARG A 100 9.46 -14.15 -17.85
CA ARG A 100 10.72 -13.40 -17.95
C ARG A 100 10.82 -12.35 -16.85
N LYS A 101 11.97 -12.26 -16.21
CA LYS A 101 12.27 -11.30 -15.14
C LYS A 101 11.89 -9.86 -15.51
N ASP A 102 12.31 -9.39 -16.69
CA ASP A 102 12.04 -8.03 -17.14
C ASP A 102 10.53 -7.76 -17.26
N SER A 103 9.78 -8.71 -17.83
CA SER A 103 8.33 -8.59 -17.98
C SER A 103 7.62 -8.57 -16.63
N VAL A 104 8.02 -9.43 -15.70
CA VAL A 104 7.48 -9.46 -14.32
C VAL A 104 7.79 -8.15 -13.59
N THR A 105 9.03 -7.66 -13.71
CA THR A 105 9.45 -6.39 -13.06
C THR A 105 8.66 -5.19 -13.60
N GLN A 106 8.35 -5.18 -14.91
CA GLN A 106 7.47 -4.15 -15.50
C GLN A 106 6.05 -4.21 -14.95
N VAL A 107 5.49 -5.40 -14.71
CA VAL A 107 4.17 -5.55 -14.07
C VAL A 107 4.20 -4.99 -12.65
N VAL A 108 5.23 -5.33 -11.86
CA VAL A 108 5.43 -4.78 -10.51
C VAL A 108 5.48 -3.25 -10.56
N THR A 109 6.31 -2.69 -11.44
CA THR A 109 6.45 -1.23 -11.59
C THR A 109 5.10 -0.58 -11.91
N ARG A 110 4.39 -1.08 -12.92
CA ARG A 110 3.09 -0.55 -13.34
C ARG A 110 2.03 -0.62 -12.23
N ALA A 111 2.00 -1.71 -11.46
CA ALA A 111 1.05 -1.88 -10.36
C ALA A 111 1.29 -0.84 -9.24
N TYR A 112 2.55 -0.64 -8.86
CA TYR A 112 2.91 0.38 -7.88
C TYR A 112 2.65 1.80 -8.38
N ASP A 113 3.01 2.10 -9.63
CA ASP A 113 2.77 3.43 -10.22
C ASP A 113 1.29 3.78 -10.26
N TYR A 114 0.46 2.79 -10.61
CA TYR A 114 -0.98 2.98 -10.60
C TYR A 114 -1.52 3.20 -9.17
N ALA A 115 -1.13 2.36 -8.21
CA ALA A 115 -1.55 2.51 -6.82
C ALA A 115 -1.10 3.85 -6.23
N GLN A 116 0.15 4.29 -6.55
CA GLN A 116 0.66 5.60 -6.17
C GLN A 116 -0.18 6.72 -6.77
N PHE A 117 -0.45 6.67 -8.08
CA PHE A 117 -1.30 7.64 -8.76
C PHE A 117 -2.69 7.74 -8.11
N VAL A 118 -3.28 6.61 -7.74
CA VAL A 118 -4.60 6.59 -7.08
C VAL A 118 -4.53 7.29 -5.72
N LEU A 119 -3.51 6.98 -4.89
CA LEU A 119 -3.37 7.60 -3.57
C LEU A 119 -3.02 9.09 -3.64
N ASP A 120 -2.19 9.51 -4.58
CA ASP A 120 -1.80 10.92 -4.78
C ASP A 120 -3.01 11.82 -5.12
N HIS A 121 -4.08 11.22 -5.68
CA HIS A 121 -5.29 11.94 -6.07
C HIS A 121 -6.51 11.56 -5.21
N PHE A 122 -6.31 10.79 -4.13
CA PHE A 122 -7.39 10.31 -3.29
C PHE A 122 -7.81 11.39 -2.28
N PRO A 123 -9.09 11.80 -2.25
CA PRO A 123 -9.54 12.84 -1.30
C PRO A 123 -9.68 12.27 0.11
N ALA A 124 -9.07 12.94 1.10
CA ALA A 124 -9.14 12.53 2.51
C ALA A 124 -10.58 12.44 3.04
N SER A 125 -11.50 13.23 2.49
CA SER A 125 -12.92 13.21 2.84
C SER A 125 -13.63 11.89 2.53
N GLN A 126 -13.03 11.01 1.72
CA GLN A 126 -13.59 9.69 1.39
C GLN A 126 -13.02 8.55 2.25
N LEU A 127 -12.13 8.81 3.18
CA LEU A 127 -11.48 7.75 3.98
C LEU A 127 -12.45 6.91 4.80
N ASP A 128 -13.54 7.48 5.28
CA ASP A 128 -14.58 6.81 6.07
C ASP A 128 -15.68 6.16 5.23
N GLU A 129 -15.76 6.46 3.92
CA GLU A 129 -16.73 5.84 3.02
C GLU A 129 -16.60 4.30 3.03
N LYS A 130 -17.76 3.63 3.11
CA LYS A 130 -17.82 2.16 3.13
C LYS A 130 -17.93 1.60 1.73
N VAL A 131 -17.18 0.54 1.48
CA VAL A 131 -17.24 -0.28 0.26
C VAL A 131 -17.67 -1.70 0.62
N SER A 132 -18.34 -2.37 -0.31
CA SER A 132 -18.67 -3.80 -0.17
C SER A 132 -17.41 -4.61 -0.45
N PHE A 133 -16.90 -5.34 0.53
CA PHE A 133 -15.76 -6.22 0.41
C PHE A 133 -16.17 -7.66 0.71
N PHE A 134 -15.48 -8.67 0.16
CA PHE A 134 -15.89 -10.08 0.33
C PHE A 134 -15.89 -10.56 1.79
N ALA A 135 -15.06 -9.94 2.66
CA ALA A 135 -14.99 -10.24 4.09
C ALA A 135 -15.94 -9.37 4.94
N GLY A 136 -16.82 -8.59 4.32
CA GLY A 136 -17.72 -7.63 4.97
C GLY A 136 -17.40 -6.18 4.62
N PRO A 137 -18.28 -5.23 4.98
CA PRO A 137 -18.07 -3.81 4.66
C PRO A 137 -16.78 -3.26 5.29
N MET A 138 -15.97 -2.56 4.48
CA MET A 138 -14.74 -1.90 4.92
C MET A 138 -14.78 -0.42 4.56
N SER A 139 -14.12 0.43 5.37
CA SER A 139 -13.87 1.81 4.94
C SER A 139 -12.74 1.86 3.91
N LYS A 140 -12.71 2.92 3.09
CA LYS A 140 -11.61 3.13 2.14
C LYS A 140 -10.26 3.28 2.86
N LEU A 141 -10.25 3.83 4.09
CA LEU A 141 -9.07 3.82 4.97
C LEU A 141 -8.60 2.39 5.26
N GLN A 142 -9.52 1.46 5.57
CA GLN A 142 -9.18 0.05 5.80
C GLN A 142 -8.66 -0.62 4.51
N ILE A 143 -9.19 -0.27 3.34
CA ILE A 143 -8.66 -0.73 2.04
C ILE A 143 -7.22 -0.27 1.83
N ILE A 144 -6.89 0.99 2.15
CA ILE A 144 -5.51 1.53 2.05
C ILE A 144 -4.58 0.80 3.03
N ASN A 145 -5.02 0.51 4.25
CA ASN A 145 -4.25 -0.30 5.19
C ASN A 145 -4.01 -1.71 4.64
N LEU A 146 -5.06 -2.38 4.14
CA LEU A 146 -4.95 -3.71 3.56
C LEU A 146 -3.97 -3.74 2.37
N LEU A 147 -4.01 -2.71 1.51
CA LEU A 147 -3.08 -2.55 0.40
C LEU A 147 -1.62 -2.52 0.89
N ASN A 148 -1.33 -1.77 1.95
CA ASN A 148 0.00 -1.68 2.54
C ASN A 148 0.44 -2.98 3.24
N ASP A 149 -0.47 -3.64 3.94
CA ASP A 149 -0.17 -4.87 4.68
C ASP A 149 0.04 -6.06 3.74
N HIS A 150 -0.80 -6.21 2.73
CA HIS A 150 -0.71 -7.32 1.78
C HIS A 150 0.61 -7.30 1.00
N GLN A 151 1.01 -6.16 0.46
CA GLN A 151 2.28 -6.05 -0.24
C GLN A 151 3.48 -6.27 0.70
N THR A 152 3.40 -5.85 1.96
CA THR A 152 4.44 -6.10 2.97
C THR A 152 4.53 -7.58 3.31
N HIS A 153 3.39 -8.28 3.46
CA HIS A 153 3.33 -9.72 3.69
C HIS A 153 4.05 -10.50 2.58
N HIS A 154 3.73 -10.24 1.31
CA HIS A 154 4.36 -10.95 0.19
C HIS A 154 5.82 -10.55 -0.01
N ARG A 155 6.19 -9.29 0.18
CA ARG A 155 7.58 -8.86 0.15
C ARG A 155 8.42 -9.56 1.22
N ALA A 156 7.90 -9.76 2.43
CA ALA A 156 8.60 -10.48 3.48
C ALA A 156 8.93 -11.91 3.06
N GLN A 157 8.02 -12.61 2.37
CA GLN A 157 8.29 -13.93 1.80
C GLN A 157 9.40 -13.88 0.75
N LEU A 158 9.37 -12.90 -0.16
CA LEU A 158 10.43 -12.72 -1.17
C LEU A 158 11.81 -12.53 -0.54
N LEU A 159 11.91 -11.82 0.60
CA LEU A 159 13.18 -11.65 1.34
C LEU A 159 13.70 -12.98 1.90
N VAL A 160 12.79 -13.84 2.36
CA VAL A 160 13.15 -15.21 2.79
C VAL A 160 13.66 -16.01 1.60
N TYR A 161 12.99 -15.92 0.42
CA TYR A 161 13.42 -16.64 -0.79
C TYR A 161 14.81 -16.21 -1.25
N LEU A 162 15.14 -14.91 -1.18
CA LEU A 162 16.52 -14.45 -1.45
C LEU A 162 17.52 -15.17 -0.53
N ARG A 163 17.27 -15.18 0.79
CA ARG A 163 18.16 -15.85 1.76
C ARG A 163 18.31 -17.33 1.48
N MET A 164 17.22 -18.03 1.16
CA MET A 164 17.24 -19.45 0.82
C MET A 164 18.04 -19.75 -0.47
N ASN A 165 18.27 -18.74 -1.31
CA ASN A 165 19.12 -18.82 -2.50
C ASN A 165 20.51 -18.20 -2.27
N GLY A 166 20.93 -17.97 -1.02
CA GLY A 166 22.25 -17.46 -0.67
C GLY A 166 22.47 -15.96 -0.95
N LEU A 167 21.36 -15.21 -1.18
CA LEU A 167 21.42 -13.78 -1.47
C LEU A 167 21.08 -12.96 -0.21
N ASN A 168 21.88 -11.94 0.08
CA ASN A 168 21.60 -11.00 1.17
C ASN A 168 20.55 -9.98 0.71
N PRO A 169 19.37 -9.91 1.34
CA PRO A 169 18.36 -8.93 0.98
C PRO A 169 18.84 -7.49 1.11
N PRO A 170 18.21 -6.53 0.40
CA PRO A 170 18.49 -5.11 0.60
C PRO A 170 18.19 -4.67 2.03
N SER A 171 18.79 -3.56 2.47
CA SER A 171 18.48 -2.95 3.78
C SER A 171 16.99 -2.63 3.91
N TYR A 172 16.47 -2.77 5.12
CA TYR A 172 15.06 -2.50 5.41
C TYR A 172 14.72 -1.01 5.23
N VAL A 173 13.64 -0.76 4.52
CA VAL A 173 13.05 0.57 4.26
C VAL A 173 11.52 0.49 4.36
N GLY A 174 11.01 0.04 5.50
CA GLY A 174 9.57 -0.25 5.69
C GLY A 174 8.73 0.90 6.27
N TRP A 175 9.30 2.11 6.34
CA TRP A 175 8.63 3.32 6.85
C TRP A 175 8.11 4.19 5.74
#